data_ce37e4fdaf9659a7b97368f39d46f3af
#
_entry.id   ce37e4fdaf9659a7b97368f39d46f3af
#
_cell.length_a   1.000
_cell.length_b   1.000
_cell.length_c   1.000
_cell.angle_alpha   90.00
_cell.angle_beta   90.00
_cell.angle_gamma   90.00
#
_symmetry.space_group_name_H-M   'P 1'
#
loop_
_entity.id
_entity.type
_entity.pdbx_description
1 polymer ?
#
loop_
_entity_poly.entity_id
_entity_poly.type
_entity_poly.pdbx_seq_one_letter_code
_entity_poly.pdbx_strand_id
1 'polypeptide(L)'
;MSVPKAKALLTVCAALLLCGCGQALSEREIVRAVFFARQQGAYSACLLLADQNAESDGVQYKTVSARGDTAAQALHLAEDALPGRLYYGLLDLAALPPGCDWADAQTLGTLLYDKAQPAPELSVFVLDTADHSWAADAASLYEDMKAVEREYDLHCGLQQLFTQADGCAVPGYRTDSGYDFYLLAKDAPARRVSGLPAQLAAVLCGQADNFFSAYHDGQALCKSEVNVTVEDTAVQLHLRDCTLQSLADADDDLQGFLCAELQHAFAALTHDAKADFFHLQFWHENLYGVGREAPAPTLAVVFE
;
A
#
# COMPACT_ATOMS: atom_id res chain seq x y z
N MET A 1 51.40 -36.01 10.08
CA MET A 1 51.09 -34.71 9.42
C MET A 1 51.02 -33.64 10.49
N SER A 2 51.85 -32.61 10.42
CA SER A 2 51.97 -31.65 11.52
C SER A 2 50.76 -30.73 11.60
N VAL A 3 50.20 -30.56 12.80
CA VAL A 3 49.07 -29.72 13.17
C VAL A 3 49.08 -28.31 12.53
N PRO A 4 50.23 -27.63 12.26
CA PRO A 4 50.25 -26.31 11.64
C PRO A 4 49.76 -26.29 10.18
N LYS A 5 50.01 -27.39 9.41
CA LYS A 5 49.58 -27.44 8.01
C LYS A 5 48.06 -27.63 7.86
N ALA A 6 47.42 -28.35 8.79
CA ALA A 6 45.97 -28.51 8.79
C ALA A 6 45.25 -27.19 9.16
N LYS A 7 45.79 -26.43 10.12
CA LYS A 7 45.25 -25.13 10.51
C LYS A 7 45.38 -24.11 9.39
N ALA A 8 46.53 -24.07 8.68
CA ALA A 8 46.71 -23.18 7.53
C ALA A 8 45.74 -23.51 6.38
N LEU A 9 45.53 -24.80 6.09
CA LEU A 9 44.56 -25.24 5.09
C LEU A 9 43.13 -24.83 5.44
N LEU A 10 42.74 -25.01 6.71
CA LEU A 10 41.41 -24.62 7.19
C LEU A 10 41.17 -23.13 7.12
N THR A 11 42.19 -22.31 7.43
CA THR A 11 42.12 -20.86 7.33
C THR A 11 42.00 -20.40 5.86
N VAL A 12 42.71 -21.03 4.94
CA VAL A 12 42.61 -20.73 3.49
C VAL A 12 41.24 -21.16 2.96
N CYS A 13 40.72 -22.32 3.34
CA CYS A 13 39.36 -22.73 2.95
C CYS A 13 38.30 -21.82 3.55
N ALA A 14 38.42 -21.38 4.81
CA ALA A 14 37.52 -20.41 5.41
C ALA A 14 37.59 -19.04 4.74
N ALA A 15 38.78 -18.57 4.39
CA ALA A 15 38.97 -17.32 3.62
C ALA A 15 38.38 -17.43 2.22
N LEU A 16 38.49 -18.56 1.54
CA LEU A 16 37.89 -18.80 0.22
C LEU A 16 36.35 -18.90 0.30
N LEU A 17 35.81 -19.41 1.40
CA LEU A 17 34.37 -19.45 1.64
C LEU A 17 33.82 -18.06 2.02
N LEU A 18 34.63 -17.21 2.66
CA LEU A 18 34.28 -15.83 2.98
C LEU A 18 34.47 -14.87 1.79
N CYS A 19 35.30 -15.22 0.82
CA CYS A 19 35.38 -14.57 -0.48
C CYS A 19 34.23 -15.01 -1.40
N GLY A 20 33.04 -15.29 -0.81
CA GLY A 20 31.84 -15.60 -1.58
C GLY A 20 31.63 -14.54 -2.65
N CYS A 21 31.50 -14.99 -3.90
CA CYS A 21 31.24 -14.21 -5.09
C CYS A 21 29.91 -13.43 -5.05
N GLY A 22 29.74 -12.55 -4.08
CA GLY A 22 28.74 -11.51 -4.12
C GLY A 22 29.29 -10.35 -4.94
N GLN A 23 28.77 -10.07 -6.11
CA GLN A 23 29.02 -8.79 -6.74
C GLN A 23 28.72 -7.68 -5.73
N ALA A 24 29.61 -6.71 -5.64
CA ALA A 24 29.40 -5.58 -4.76
C ALA A 24 28.02 -4.93 -5.07
N LEU A 25 27.32 -4.47 -4.05
CA LEU A 25 26.01 -3.79 -4.23
C LEU A 25 26.16 -2.59 -5.21
N SER A 26 27.35 -1.97 -5.23
CA SER A 26 27.71 -0.89 -6.15
C SER A 26 27.71 -1.25 -7.64
N GLU A 27 27.67 -2.55 -7.97
CA GLU A 27 27.58 -3.01 -9.38
C GLU A 27 26.12 -3.37 -9.77
N ARG A 28 25.16 -3.17 -8.89
CA ARG A 28 23.75 -3.52 -9.12
C ARG A 28 22.90 -2.27 -9.31
N GLU A 29 21.93 -2.37 -10.19
CA GLU A 29 20.88 -1.37 -10.33
C GLU A 29 19.83 -1.60 -9.24
N ILE A 30 19.79 -0.74 -8.23
CA ILE A 30 18.90 -0.88 -7.06
C ILE A 30 17.52 -0.30 -7.39
N VAL A 31 16.51 -1.16 -7.48
CA VAL A 31 15.12 -0.76 -7.70
C VAL A 31 14.49 -0.35 -6.38
N ARG A 32 13.95 0.88 -6.33
CA ARG A 32 13.24 1.44 -5.17
C ARG A 32 11.72 1.42 -5.35
N ALA A 33 11.25 1.68 -6.57
CA ALA A 33 9.83 1.59 -6.86
C ALA A 33 9.56 1.03 -8.26
N VAL A 34 8.36 0.44 -8.40
CA VAL A 34 7.82 0.02 -9.70
C VAL A 34 6.46 0.67 -9.88
N PHE A 35 6.31 1.40 -10.98
CA PHE A 35 5.05 2.04 -11.35
C PHE A 35 4.47 1.35 -12.57
N PHE A 36 3.19 1.02 -12.52
CA PHE A 36 2.45 0.53 -13.66
C PHE A 36 1.39 1.53 -14.11
N ALA A 37 1.27 1.69 -15.42
CA ALA A 37 0.17 2.42 -16.03
C ALA A 37 -0.46 1.58 -17.14
N ARG A 38 -1.73 1.87 -17.45
CA ARG A 38 -2.47 1.22 -18.53
C ARG A 38 -3.09 2.26 -19.44
N GLN A 39 -2.78 2.20 -20.73
CA GLN A 39 -3.31 3.12 -21.74
C GLN A 39 -3.69 2.37 -23.00
N GLN A 40 -4.92 2.56 -23.47
CA GLN A 40 -5.40 1.97 -24.72
C GLN A 40 -5.15 0.45 -24.83
N GLY A 41 -5.27 -0.26 -23.70
CA GLY A 41 -5.06 -1.70 -23.64
C GLY A 41 -3.59 -2.16 -23.50
N ALA A 42 -2.61 -1.26 -23.62
CA ALA A 42 -1.19 -1.56 -23.37
C ALA A 42 -0.77 -1.14 -21.96
N TYR A 43 0.23 -1.84 -21.42
CA TYR A 43 0.86 -1.53 -20.15
C TYR A 43 2.14 -0.73 -20.36
N SER A 44 2.42 0.17 -19.43
CA SER A 44 3.73 0.79 -19.25
C SER A 44 4.24 0.41 -17.87
N ALA A 45 5.53 0.09 -17.76
CA ALA A 45 6.23 -0.08 -16.49
C ALA A 45 7.36 0.93 -16.40
N CYS A 46 7.51 1.57 -15.23
CA CYS A 46 8.63 2.44 -14.91
C CYS A 46 9.32 1.94 -13.65
N LEU A 47 10.62 1.75 -13.75
CA LEU A 47 11.50 1.43 -12.64
C LEU A 47 12.12 2.72 -12.12
N LEU A 48 11.98 2.97 -10.85
CA LEU A 48 12.71 4.00 -10.12
C LEU A 48 13.93 3.36 -9.46
N LEU A 49 15.11 3.82 -9.81
CA LEU A 49 16.38 3.27 -9.36
C LEU A 49 17.12 4.29 -8.52
N ALA A 50 17.75 3.84 -7.44
CA ALA A 50 18.69 4.68 -6.71
C ALA A 50 19.93 4.93 -7.54
N ASP A 51 20.29 6.19 -7.77
CA ASP A 51 21.53 6.55 -8.48
C ASP A 51 22.70 6.52 -7.50
N GLN A 52 23.52 5.48 -7.63
CA GLN A 52 24.70 5.28 -6.78
C GLN A 52 25.90 6.16 -7.17
N ASN A 53 25.84 6.81 -8.32
CA ASN A 53 26.93 7.64 -8.84
C ASN A 53 26.70 9.14 -8.56
N ALA A 54 25.65 9.48 -7.83
CA ALA A 54 25.36 10.87 -7.50
C ALA A 54 26.40 11.42 -6.53
N GLU A 55 27.08 12.50 -6.94
CA GLU A 55 28.08 13.22 -6.12
C GLU A 55 27.45 14.14 -5.04
N SER A 56 26.12 14.08 -4.85
CA SER A 56 25.39 14.96 -3.92
C SER A 56 25.07 14.26 -2.60
N ASP A 57 24.95 15.05 -1.52
CA ASP A 57 24.60 14.56 -0.18
C ASP A 57 23.18 13.97 -0.04
N GLY A 58 22.43 13.74 -1.13
CA GLY A 58 21.08 13.18 -1.15
C GLY A 58 20.94 11.98 -2.07
N VAL A 59 19.90 11.15 -1.80
CA VAL A 59 19.55 10.05 -2.71
C VAL A 59 19.03 10.65 -4.01
N GLN A 60 19.71 10.39 -5.10
CA GLN A 60 19.24 10.72 -6.45
C GLN A 60 18.61 9.49 -7.07
N TYR A 61 17.64 9.73 -7.94
CA TYR A 61 16.96 8.66 -8.65
C TYR A 61 17.13 8.80 -10.15
N LYS A 62 17.18 7.66 -10.81
CA LYS A 62 17.04 7.55 -12.27
C LYS A 62 15.83 6.70 -12.60
N THR A 63 15.23 6.95 -13.74
CA THR A 63 14.04 6.24 -14.20
C THR A 63 14.29 5.53 -15.51
N VAL A 64 13.74 4.35 -15.65
CA VAL A 64 13.69 3.62 -16.91
C VAL A 64 12.27 3.12 -17.12
N SER A 65 11.69 3.40 -18.28
CA SER A 65 10.33 2.98 -18.59
C SER A 65 10.27 2.27 -19.95
N ALA A 66 9.36 1.31 -20.04
CA ALA A 66 9.06 0.64 -21.29
C ALA A 66 7.54 0.35 -21.39
N ARG A 67 7.11 0.05 -22.62
CA ARG A 67 5.73 -0.27 -22.94
C ARG A 67 5.62 -1.67 -23.51
N GLY A 68 4.57 -2.40 -23.15
CA GLY A 68 4.31 -3.76 -23.63
C GLY A 68 2.81 -4.06 -23.66
N ASP A 69 2.45 -5.16 -24.30
CA ASP A 69 1.06 -5.61 -24.37
C ASP A 69 0.55 -6.16 -23.04
N THR A 70 1.47 -6.58 -22.16
CA THR A 70 1.19 -7.03 -20.80
C THR A 70 2.11 -6.32 -19.81
N ALA A 71 1.72 -6.30 -18.54
CA ALA A 71 2.54 -5.72 -17.47
C ALA A 71 3.90 -6.44 -17.35
N ALA A 72 3.91 -7.77 -17.47
CA ALA A 72 5.13 -8.57 -17.44
C ALA A 72 6.08 -8.22 -18.59
N GLN A 73 5.54 -8.04 -19.80
CA GLN A 73 6.33 -7.63 -20.96
C GLN A 73 6.87 -6.21 -20.80
N ALA A 74 6.04 -5.26 -20.33
CA ALA A 74 6.48 -3.89 -20.08
C ALA A 74 7.61 -3.85 -19.03
N LEU A 75 7.47 -4.61 -17.95
CA LEU A 75 8.50 -4.70 -16.91
C LEU A 75 9.80 -5.31 -17.46
N HIS A 76 9.70 -6.41 -18.20
CA HIS A 76 10.87 -7.07 -18.80
C HIS A 76 11.61 -6.14 -19.78
N LEU A 77 10.88 -5.42 -20.64
CA LEU A 77 11.50 -4.46 -21.55
C LEU A 77 12.17 -3.28 -20.82
N ALA A 78 11.62 -2.84 -19.70
CA ALA A 78 12.27 -1.84 -18.86
C ALA A 78 13.54 -2.38 -18.20
N GLU A 79 13.53 -3.63 -17.75
CA GLU A 79 14.70 -4.33 -17.23
C GLU A 79 15.82 -4.46 -18.27
N ASP A 80 15.46 -4.89 -19.50
CA ASP A 80 16.41 -5.10 -20.60
C ASP A 80 17.08 -3.81 -21.08
N ALA A 81 16.48 -2.66 -20.83
CA ALA A 81 17.06 -1.36 -21.15
C ALA A 81 18.20 -0.96 -20.20
N LEU A 82 18.41 -1.70 -19.11
CA LEU A 82 19.43 -1.42 -18.11
C LEU A 82 20.69 -2.29 -18.33
N PRO A 83 21.89 -1.70 -18.25
CA PRO A 83 23.13 -2.43 -18.50
C PRO A 83 23.55 -3.36 -17.35
N GLY A 84 23.02 -3.12 -16.15
CA GLY A 84 23.44 -3.80 -14.92
C GLY A 84 22.48 -4.91 -14.49
N ARG A 85 22.88 -5.64 -13.46
CA ARG A 85 21.99 -6.59 -12.79
C ARG A 85 21.06 -5.84 -11.83
N LEU A 86 19.77 -6.09 -11.96
CA LEU A 86 18.75 -5.53 -11.08
C LEU A 86 18.79 -6.17 -9.69
N TYR A 87 18.56 -5.34 -8.70
CA TYR A 87 18.40 -5.76 -7.32
C TYR A 87 17.10 -5.20 -6.75
N TYR A 88 16.14 -6.08 -6.50
CA TYR A 88 14.82 -5.75 -5.99
C TYR A 88 14.71 -5.85 -4.46
N GLY A 89 15.76 -6.30 -3.76
CA GLY A 89 15.72 -6.49 -2.30
C GLY A 89 15.54 -5.20 -1.48
N LEU A 90 15.57 -4.03 -2.14
CA LEU A 90 15.24 -2.72 -1.54
C LEU A 90 14.02 -2.08 -2.22
N LEU A 91 13.23 -2.86 -2.94
CA LEU A 91 11.96 -2.41 -3.48
C LEU A 91 10.98 -2.19 -2.32
N ASP A 92 10.55 -0.96 -2.13
CA ASP A 92 9.71 -0.56 -1.01
C ASP A 92 8.39 0.11 -1.42
N LEU A 93 8.18 0.30 -2.74
CA LEU A 93 6.92 0.83 -3.26
C LEU A 93 6.53 0.22 -4.61
N ALA A 94 5.26 -0.12 -4.74
CA ALA A 94 4.64 -0.49 -6.01
C ALA A 94 3.38 0.34 -6.25
N ALA A 95 3.28 0.92 -7.44
CA ALA A 95 2.11 1.67 -7.85
C ALA A 95 1.33 0.91 -8.93
N LEU A 96 0.07 0.63 -8.65
CA LEU A 96 -0.89 0.00 -9.56
C LEU A 96 -1.53 1.05 -10.47
N PRO A 97 -1.94 0.69 -11.69
CA PRO A 97 -2.59 1.64 -12.59
C PRO A 97 -4.00 2.04 -12.11
N PRO A 98 -4.46 3.25 -12.41
CA PRO A 98 -5.83 3.64 -12.18
C PRO A 98 -6.79 2.74 -12.97
N GLY A 99 -7.94 2.42 -12.38
CA GLY A 99 -8.90 1.50 -12.98
C GLY A 99 -8.46 0.03 -12.95
N CYS A 100 -7.41 -0.30 -12.20
CA CYS A 100 -7.02 -1.66 -11.87
C CYS A 100 -8.19 -2.35 -11.15
N ASP A 101 -8.63 -3.49 -11.66
CA ASP A 101 -9.59 -4.35 -10.96
C ASP A 101 -8.87 -5.35 -10.04
N TRP A 102 -9.65 -6.17 -9.36
CA TRP A 102 -9.10 -7.19 -8.46
C TRP A 102 -8.15 -8.18 -9.17
N ALA A 103 -8.53 -8.66 -10.36
CA ALA A 103 -7.72 -9.62 -11.11
C ALA A 103 -6.42 -9.00 -11.63
N ASP A 104 -6.47 -7.75 -12.07
CA ASP A 104 -5.29 -6.97 -12.44
C ASP A 104 -4.35 -6.80 -11.24
N ALA A 105 -4.88 -6.42 -10.08
CA ALA A 105 -4.09 -6.23 -8.85
C ALA A 105 -3.40 -7.53 -8.41
N GLN A 106 -4.10 -8.66 -8.43
CA GLN A 106 -3.50 -9.97 -8.12
C GLN A 106 -2.41 -10.35 -9.13
N THR A 107 -2.64 -10.11 -10.43
CA THR A 107 -1.66 -10.39 -11.47
C THR A 107 -0.39 -9.57 -11.29
N LEU A 108 -0.53 -8.27 -11.03
CA LEU A 108 0.60 -7.38 -10.76
C LEU A 108 1.30 -7.73 -9.45
N GLY A 109 0.54 -8.04 -8.40
CA GLY A 109 1.08 -8.50 -7.13
C GLY A 109 1.89 -9.79 -7.27
N THR A 110 1.38 -10.78 -8.02
CA THR A 110 2.10 -12.03 -8.30
C THR A 110 3.38 -11.77 -9.09
N LEU A 111 3.32 -10.92 -10.12
CA LEU A 111 4.50 -10.54 -10.91
C LEU A 111 5.58 -9.92 -10.03
N LEU A 112 5.20 -9.01 -9.14
CA LEU A 112 6.13 -8.36 -8.20
C LEU A 112 6.66 -9.35 -7.17
N TYR A 113 5.83 -10.23 -6.64
CA TYR A 113 6.24 -11.26 -5.69
C TYR A 113 7.30 -12.19 -6.29
N ASP A 114 7.09 -12.67 -7.51
CA ASP A 114 8.02 -13.55 -8.19
C ASP A 114 9.37 -12.89 -8.50
N LYS A 115 9.33 -11.59 -8.82
CA LYS A 115 10.53 -10.82 -9.18
C LYS A 115 11.32 -10.33 -7.95
N ALA A 116 10.63 -9.74 -7.00
CA ALA A 116 11.27 -9.02 -5.91
C ALA A 116 11.62 -9.91 -4.73
N GLN A 117 10.94 -11.05 -4.55
CA GLN A 117 10.92 -11.77 -3.26
C GLN A 117 10.81 -10.73 -2.13
N PRO A 118 9.77 -9.91 -2.13
CA PRO A 118 9.80 -8.60 -1.52
C PRO A 118 9.96 -8.69 -0.02
N ALA A 119 10.53 -7.62 0.53
CA ALA A 119 10.31 -7.33 1.93
C ALA A 119 8.79 -7.32 2.21
N PRO A 120 8.33 -7.88 3.33
CA PRO A 120 6.91 -7.86 3.70
C PRO A 120 6.30 -6.46 3.70
N GLU A 121 7.14 -5.45 3.83
CA GLU A 121 6.85 -4.03 3.96
C GLU A 121 6.75 -3.28 2.62
N LEU A 122 6.75 -3.98 1.49
CA LEU A 122 6.55 -3.34 0.18
C LEU A 122 5.19 -2.65 0.15
N SER A 123 5.18 -1.32 0.15
CA SER A 123 3.96 -0.52 0.08
C SER A 123 3.30 -0.60 -1.29
N VAL A 124 1.98 -0.73 -1.32
CA VAL A 124 1.20 -0.78 -2.56
C VAL A 124 0.22 0.38 -2.58
N PHE A 125 0.22 1.12 -3.69
CA PHE A 125 -0.71 2.22 -3.96
C PHE A 125 -1.36 2.07 -5.32
N VAL A 126 -2.57 2.60 -5.48
CA VAL A 126 -3.13 2.94 -6.79
C VAL A 126 -2.70 4.36 -7.14
N LEU A 127 -1.99 4.55 -8.24
CA LEU A 127 -1.58 5.86 -8.70
C LEU A 127 -2.60 6.43 -9.70
N ASP A 128 -3.46 7.33 -9.23
CA ASP A 128 -4.48 7.99 -10.04
C ASP A 128 -3.98 9.38 -10.46
N THR A 129 -3.35 9.46 -11.62
CA THR A 129 -2.91 10.71 -12.21
C THR A 129 -3.68 10.99 -13.49
N ALA A 130 -4.11 12.24 -13.66
CA ALA A 130 -4.74 12.69 -14.90
C ALA A 130 -3.73 12.82 -16.05
N ASP A 131 -2.44 13.00 -15.73
CA ASP A 131 -1.37 13.18 -16.68
C ASP A 131 -0.59 11.88 -16.92
N HIS A 132 -0.34 11.59 -18.18
CA HIS A 132 0.40 10.43 -18.62
C HIS A 132 1.93 10.64 -18.67
N SER A 133 2.40 11.83 -18.34
CA SER A 133 3.84 12.16 -18.22
C SER A 133 4.47 11.71 -16.89
N TRP A 134 3.70 11.05 -16.03
CA TRP A 134 4.08 10.63 -14.68
C TRP A 134 5.45 9.93 -14.59
N ALA A 135 5.90 9.26 -15.65
CA ALA A 135 7.20 8.58 -15.65
C ALA A 135 8.38 9.56 -15.52
N ALA A 136 8.24 10.80 -15.96
CA ALA A 136 9.25 11.85 -15.76
C ALA A 136 9.28 12.34 -14.30
N ASP A 137 8.14 12.27 -13.61
CA ASP A 137 7.97 12.75 -12.25
C ASP A 137 7.99 11.60 -11.21
N ALA A 138 8.37 10.38 -11.63
CA ALA A 138 8.30 9.19 -10.80
C ALA A 138 9.08 9.32 -9.47
N ALA A 139 10.17 10.06 -9.44
CA ALA A 139 10.92 10.33 -8.22
C ALA A 139 10.12 11.19 -7.23
N SER A 140 9.48 12.26 -7.71
CA SER A 140 8.62 13.09 -6.88
C SER A 140 7.39 12.32 -6.39
N LEU A 141 6.75 11.55 -7.26
CA LEU A 141 5.60 10.71 -6.90
C LEU A 141 5.96 9.66 -5.84
N TYR A 142 7.15 9.08 -5.93
CA TYR A 142 7.65 8.15 -4.91
C TYR A 142 7.79 8.84 -3.55
N GLU A 143 8.44 10.00 -3.50
CA GLU A 143 8.62 10.76 -2.26
C GLU A 143 7.28 11.22 -1.67
N ASP A 144 6.36 11.66 -2.52
CA ASP A 144 5.02 12.09 -2.10
C ASP A 144 4.21 10.91 -1.51
N MET A 145 4.22 9.74 -2.17
CA MET A 145 3.55 8.54 -1.63
C MET A 145 4.19 8.06 -0.33
N LYS A 146 5.52 8.11 -0.22
CA LYS A 146 6.23 7.80 1.03
C LYS A 146 5.98 8.86 2.12
N ALA A 147 5.68 10.11 1.76
CA ALA A 147 5.26 11.13 2.70
C ALA A 147 3.84 10.84 3.23
N VAL A 148 2.90 10.50 2.35
CA VAL A 148 1.53 10.08 2.72
C VAL A 148 1.57 8.86 3.64
N GLU A 149 2.35 7.84 3.31
CA GLU A 149 2.53 6.65 4.13
C GLU A 149 2.97 7.01 5.56
N ARG A 150 3.95 7.89 5.70
CA ARG A 150 4.45 8.35 7.00
C ARG A 150 3.48 9.26 7.74
N GLU A 151 2.80 10.17 7.02
CA GLU A 151 1.87 11.13 7.61
C GLU A 151 0.63 10.44 8.22
N TYR A 152 0.12 9.44 7.52
CA TYR A 152 -1.08 8.69 7.92
C TYR A 152 -0.77 7.34 8.58
N ASP A 153 0.52 7.02 8.77
CA ASP A 153 0.99 5.73 9.32
C ASP A 153 0.36 4.53 8.60
N LEU A 154 0.44 4.56 7.26
CA LEU A 154 -0.18 3.53 6.42
C LEU A 154 0.70 2.30 6.27
N HIS A 155 0.10 1.13 6.41
CA HIS A 155 0.76 -0.18 6.34
C HIS A 155 0.13 -1.11 5.29
N CYS A 156 -0.05 -0.63 4.06
CA CYS A 156 -0.59 -1.44 2.97
C CYS A 156 0.51 -2.22 2.26
N GLY A 157 0.78 -3.43 2.70
CA GLY A 157 1.78 -4.32 2.11
C GLY A 157 1.25 -5.15 0.93
N LEU A 158 2.18 -5.62 0.08
CA LEU A 158 1.86 -6.51 -1.05
C LEU A 158 1.07 -7.75 -0.64
N GLN A 159 1.32 -8.30 0.55
CA GLN A 159 0.61 -9.47 1.06
C GLN A 159 -0.90 -9.26 1.16
N GLN A 160 -1.37 -8.02 1.39
CA GLN A 160 -2.80 -7.73 1.50
C GLN A 160 -3.56 -7.96 0.21
N LEU A 161 -2.88 -7.91 -0.95
CA LEU A 161 -3.47 -8.29 -2.23
C LEU A 161 -3.83 -9.79 -2.30
N PHE A 162 -3.30 -10.63 -1.40
CA PHE A 162 -3.48 -12.08 -1.42
C PHE A 162 -4.25 -12.62 -0.21
N THR A 163 -4.48 -11.81 0.81
CA THR A 163 -5.12 -12.27 2.07
C THR A 163 -6.62 -12.45 1.96
N GLN A 164 -7.26 -11.82 0.99
CA GLN A 164 -8.70 -11.91 0.77
C GLN A 164 -9.01 -12.63 -0.54
N ALA A 165 -10.03 -13.47 -0.53
CA ALA A 165 -10.40 -14.26 -1.72
C ALA A 165 -11.18 -13.44 -2.76
N ASP A 166 -11.93 -12.42 -2.32
CA ASP A 166 -12.93 -11.74 -3.14
C ASP A 166 -12.66 -10.25 -3.35
N GLY A 167 -11.59 -9.70 -2.76
CA GLY A 167 -11.23 -8.31 -2.91
C GLY A 167 -10.17 -7.84 -1.93
N CYS A 168 -9.72 -6.60 -2.08
CA CYS A 168 -8.85 -5.91 -1.13
C CYS A 168 -9.11 -4.40 -1.14
N ALA A 169 -8.67 -3.74 -0.08
CA ALA A 169 -8.65 -2.28 0.00
C ALA A 169 -7.19 -1.80 -0.13
N VAL A 170 -6.94 -0.85 -1.02
CA VAL A 170 -5.61 -0.35 -1.34
C VAL A 170 -5.62 1.17 -1.28
N PRO A 171 -4.65 1.83 -0.61
CA PRO A 171 -4.53 3.27 -0.66
C PRO A 171 -4.27 3.74 -2.09
N GLY A 172 -4.80 4.91 -2.43
CA GLY A 172 -4.57 5.55 -3.70
C GLY A 172 -3.96 6.93 -3.52
N TYR A 173 -3.00 7.27 -4.35
CA TYR A 173 -2.41 8.59 -4.40
C TYR A 173 -2.91 9.35 -5.63
N ARG A 174 -3.34 10.58 -5.40
CA ARG A 174 -3.70 11.52 -6.46
C ARG A 174 -2.89 12.80 -6.36
N THR A 175 -2.39 13.24 -7.48
CA THR A 175 -1.59 14.48 -7.56
C THR A 175 -2.38 15.75 -7.24
N ASP A 176 -3.70 15.70 -7.35
CA ASP A 176 -4.58 16.86 -7.14
C ASP A 176 -5.32 16.86 -5.79
N SER A 177 -5.47 15.70 -5.14
CA SER A 177 -6.27 15.56 -3.91
C SER A 177 -5.58 14.77 -2.79
N GLY A 178 -4.36 14.31 -3.01
CA GLY A 178 -3.58 13.57 -2.02
C GLY A 178 -4.00 12.11 -1.90
N TYR A 179 -4.67 11.74 -0.80
CA TYR A 179 -4.89 10.35 -0.40
C TYR A 179 -6.36 9.94 -0.50
N ASP A 180 -6.60 8.83 -1.19
CA ASP A 180 -7.89 8.16 -1.32
C ASP A 180 -7.73 6.67 -0.97
N PHE A 181 -8.83 5.89 -1.00
CA PHE A 181 -8.82 4.43 -0.93
C PHE A 181 -9.55 3.81 -2.10
N TYR A 182 -9.05 2.68 -2.57
CA TYR A 182 -9.66 1.89 -3.64
C TYR A 182 -10.09 0.54 -3.11
N LEU A 183 -11.38 0.26 -3.20
CA LEU A 183 -11.97 -1.02 -2.88
C LEU A 183 -12.04 -1.85 -4.16
N LEU A 184 -11.17 -2.86 -4.24
CA LEU A 184 -11.03 -3.73 -5.41
C LEU A 184 -11.78 -5.04 -5.11
N ALA A 185 -12.94 -5.24 -5.71
CA ALA A 185 -13.73 -6.45 -5.55
C ALA A 185 -13.65 -7.32 -6.80
N LYS A 186 -13.74 -8.63 -6.61
CA LYS A 186 -13.86 -9.59 -7.70
C LYS A 186 -15.15 -9.33 -8.48
N ASP A 187 -15.05 -9.38 -9.81
CA ASP A 187 -16.18 -9.19 -10.73
C ASP A 187 -16.93 -7.85 -10.58
N ALA A 188 -16.24 -6.83 -10.04
CA ALA A 188 -16.77 -5.49 -9.93
C ALA A 188 -15.70 -4.45 -10.27
N PRO A 189 -16.07 -3.27 -10.80
CA PRO A 189 -15.14 -2.19 -11.01
C PRO A 189 -14.60 -1.69 -9.67
N ALA A 190 -13.35 -1.20 -9.67
CA ALA A 190 -12.75 -0.55 -8.51
C ALA A 190 -13.63 0.61 -8.03
N ARG A 191 -13.90 0.67 -6.73
CA ARG A 191 -14.66 1.75 -6.10
C ARG A 191 -13.70 2.64 -5.31
N ARG A 192 -13.58 3.90 -5.75
CA ARG A 192 -12.83 4.91 -5.01
C ARG A 192 -13.67 5.48 -3.88
N VAL A 193 -13.05 5.67 -2.73
CA VAL A 193 -13.57 6.37 -1.57
C VAL A 193 -12.58 7.43 -1.13
N SER A 194 -13.07 8.59 -0.69
CA SER A 194 -12.27 9.77 -0.35
C SER A 194 -12.69 10.36 0.99
N GLY A 195 -11.83 11.17 1.60
CA GLY A 195 -12.12 11.87 2.85
C GLY A 195 -12.32 10.92 4.04
N LEU A 196 -13.33 11.19 4.87
CA LEU A 196 -13.63 10.42 6.06
C LEU A 196 -13.87 8.92 5.78
N PRO A 197 -14.63 8.50 4.74
CA PRO A 197 -14.72 7.10 4.36
C PRO A 197 -13.38 6.45 4.03
N ALA A 198 -12.45 7.16 3.40
CA ALA A 198 -11.12 6.62 3.09
C ALA A 198 -10.31 6.36 4.37
N GLN A 199 -10.32 7.31 5.30
CA GLN A 199 -9.67 7.16 6.61
C GLN A 199 -10.26 5.98 7.40
N LEU A 200 -11.59 5.89 7.43
CA LEU A 200 -12.27 4.79 8.11
C LEU A 200 -11.94 3.44 7.45
N ALA A 201 -11.88 3.37 6.12
CA ALA A 201 -11.50 2.15 5.42
C ALA A 201 -10.08 1.70 5.76
N ALA A 202 -9.11 2.63 5.83
CA ALA A 202 -7.73 2.33 6.21
C ALA A 202 -7.67 1.70 7.60
N VAL A 203 -8.35 2.28 8.57
CA VAL A 203 -8.42 1.80 9.95
C VAL A 203 -9.11 0.44 10.05
N LEU A 204 -10.25 0.26 9.38
CA LEU A 204 -11.00 -0.99 9.40
C LEU A 204 -10.25 -2.15 8.73
N CYS A 205 -9.40 -1.85 7.75
CA CYS A 205 -8.53 -2.84 7.12
C CYS A 205 -7.25 -3.11 7.92
N GLY A 206 -7.05 -2.47 9.08
CA GLY A 206 -5.81 -2.58 9.86
C GLY A 206 -4.59 -2.02 9.12
N GLN A 207 -4.80 -1.03 8.25
CA GLN A 207 -3.75 -0.39 7.46
C GLN A 207 -3.33 0.96 8.04
N ALA A 208 -4.01 1.45 9.07
CA ALA A 208 -3.66 2.67 9.80
C ALA A 208 -4.01 2.53 11.26
N ASP A 209 -3.08 2.90 12.13
CA ASP A 209 -3.26 2.93 13.59
C ASP A 209 -3.64 4.33 14.09
N ASN A 210 -3.52 5.34 13.23
CA ASN A 210 -3.85 6.72 13.51
C ASN A 210 -4.98 7.20 12.62
N PHE A 211 -5.86 8.01 13.21
CA PHE A 211 -6.95 8.65 12.50
C PHE A 211 -6.72 10.16 12.50
N PHE A 212 -6.57 10.71 11.31
CA PHE A 212 -6.48 12.15 11.10
C PHE A 212 -7.35 12.52 9.91
N SER A 213 -8.50 13.12 10.15
CA SER A 213 -9.44 13.45 9.09
C SER A 213 -10.14 14.78 9.31
N ALA A 214 -10.40 15.45 8.19
CA ALA A 214 -11.37 16.52 8.14
C ALA A 214 -12.78 15.92 7.99
N TYR A 215 -13.74 16.45 8.73
CA TYR A 215 -15.14 16.07 8.69
C TYR A 215 -16.02 17.31 8.80
N HIS A 216 -17.33 17.14 8.83
CA HIS A 216 -18.28 18.26 8.90
C HIS A 216 -18.01 19.28 7.77
N ASP A 217 -17.99 18.79 6.52
CA ASP A 217 -17.64 19.59 5.31
C ASP A 217 -16.28 20.31 5.39
N GLY A 218 -15.31 19.71 6.09
CA GLY A 218 -13.98 20.26 6.27
C GLY A 218 -13.89 21.39 7.31
N GLN A 219 -14.96 21.62 8.07
CA GLN A 219 -14.99 22.65 9.13
C GLN A 219 -14.50 22.15 10.48
N ALA A 220 -14.22 20.86 10.61
CA ALA A 220 -13.67 20.27 11.81
C ALA A 220 -12.58 19.24 11.48
N LEU A 221 -11.66 19.06 12.41
CA LEU A 221 -10.57 18.10 12.34
C LEU A 221 -10.65 17.14 13.52
N CYS A 222 -10.36 15.87 13.25
CA CYS A 222 -10.14 14.84 14.26
C CYS A 222 -8.73 14.29 14.14
N LYS A 223 -8.03 14.17 15.25
CA LYS A 223 -6.77 13.42 15.39
C LYS A 223 -6.90 12.48 16.57
N SER A 224 -6.60 11.21 16.37
CA SER A 224 -6.72 10.18 17.40
C SER A 224 -5.81 8.98 17.10
N GLU A 225 -5.31 8.32 18.13
CA GLU A 225 -4.91 6.91 18.01
C GLU A 225 -6.16 6.06 17.93
N VAL A 226 -6.10 4.97 17.16
CA VAL A 226 -7.29 4.14 16.89
C VAL A 226 -7.04 2.69 17.23
N ASN A 227 -8.05 2.08 17.85
CA ASN A 227 -8.12 0.64 17.98
C ASN A 227 -9.51 0.16 17.53
N VAL A 228 -9.53 -0.92 16.74
CA VAL A 228 -10.77 -1.54 16.26
C VAL A 228 -10.95 -2.89 16.93
N THR A 229 -12.12 -3.09 17.50
CA THR A 229 -12.54 -4.40 17.98
C THR A 229 -13.79 -4.85 17.26
N VAL A 230 -13.84 -6.14 16.92
CA VAL A 230 -14.99 -6.72 16.20
C VAL A 230 -15.55 -7.85 17.04
N GLU A 231 -16.84 -7.77 17.34
CA GLU A 231 -17.60 -8.84 17.96
C GLU A 231 -18.75 -9.22 17.04
N ASP A 232 -18.61 -10.36 16.38
CA ASP A 232 -19.50 -10.78 15.27
C ASP A 232 -19.46 -9.76 14.13
N THR A 233 -20.56 -9.07 13.83
CA THR A 233 -20.65 -7.98 12.84
C THR A 233 -20.72 -6.60 13.49
N ALA A 234 -20.63 -6.52 14.82
CA ALA A 234 -20.56 -5.26 15.55
C ALA A 234 -19.10 -4.79 15.63
N VAL A 235 -18.82 -3.65 15.03
CA VAL A 235 -17.52 -2.98 15.04
C VAL A 235 -17.53 -1.89 16.10
N GLN A 236 -16.50 -1.89 16.97
CA GLN A 236 -16.27 -0.79 17.91
C GLN A 236 -14.98 -0.08 17.51
N LEU A 237 -15.09 1.20 17.24
CA LEU A 237 -13.98 2.10 16.92
C LEU A 237 -13.63 2.90 18.19
N HIS A 238 -12.50 2.58 18.79
CA HIS A 238 -11.97 3.26 19.96
C HIS A 238 -11.05 4.39 19.53
N LEU A 239 -11.41 5.63 19.81
CA LEU A 239 -10.63 6.83 19.56
C LEU A 239 -9.93 7.23 20.85
N ARG A 240 -8.62 6.98 20.94
CA ARG A 240 -7.77 7.27 22.10
C ARG A 240 -7.08 8.60 21.93
N ASP A 241 -6.91 9.33 23.03
CA ASP A 241 -6.29 10.65 23.02
C ASP A 241 -6.87 11.57 21.93
N CYS A 242 -8.17 11.49 21.74
CA CYS A 242 -8.89 12.14 20.66
C CYS A 242 -8.87 13.67 20.82
N THR A 243 -8.32 14.35 19.83
CA THR A 243 -8.37 15.81 19.72
C THR A 243 -9.34 16.20 18.61
N LEU A 244 -10.41 16.92 18.98
CA LEU A 244 -11.38 17.49 18.06
C LEU A 244 -11.21 18.99 18.01
N GLN A 245 -11.12 19.56 16.82
CA GLN A 245 -10.94 20.97 16.60
C GLN A 245 -11.95 21.50 15.58
N SER A 246 -12.77 22.48 15.99
CA SER A 246 -13.56 23.27 15.04
C SER A 246 -12.69 24.28 14.33
N LEU A 247 -12.85 24.38 13.01
CA LEU A 247 -12.24 25.43 12.18
C LEU A 247 -13.19 26.63 11.99
N ALA A 248 -14.48 26.47 12.39
CA ALA A 248 -15.47 27.53 12.43
C ALA A 248 -15.66 28.00 13.90
N ASP A 249 -16.07 29.25 14.10
CA ASP A 249 -16.35 29.82 15.41
C ASP A 249 -17.70 29.29 16.00
N ALA A 250 -17.99 28.00 15.85
CA ALA A 250 -19.22 27.38 16.29
C ALA A 250 -18.97 26.56 17.56
N ASP A 251 -19.86 26.70 18.54
CA ASP A 251 -19.93 25.88 19.75
C ASP A 251 -20.73 24.60 19.43
N ASP A 252 -20.14 23.74 18.59
CA ASP A 252 -20.79 22.55 18.09
C ASP A 252 -20.47 21.31 18.95
N ASP A 253 -21.41 20.38 19.06
CA ASP A 253 -21.17 19.03 19.57
C ASP A 253 -20.34 18.23 18.55
N LEU A 254 -19.04 18.46 18.52
CA LEU A 254 -18.11 17.82 17.57
C LEU A 254 -18.07 16.30 17.74
N GLN A 255 -18.25 15.76 18.97
CA GLN A 255 -18.28 14.30 19.17
C GLN A 255 -19.51 13.70 18.54
N GLY A 256 -20.69 14.29 18.76
CA GLY A 256 -21.94 13.83 18.15
C GLY A 256 -21.89 13.89 16.63
N PHE A 257 -21.36 14.97 16.06
CA PHE A 257 -21.16 15.10 14.61
C PHE A 257 -20.22 14.03 14.07
N LEU A 258 -19.03 13.84 14.70
CA LEU A 258 -18.08 12.84 14.25
C LEU A 258 -18.66 11.42 14.32
N CYS A 259 -19.37 11.08 15.38
CA CYS A 259 -20.06 9.80 15.49
C CYS A 259 -21.06 9.56 14.34
N ALA A 260 -21.90 10.57 14.06
CA ALA A 260 -22.89 10.47 12.99
C ALA A 260 -22.22 10.33 11.61
N GLU A 261 -21.17 11.10 11.34
CA GLU A 261 -20.41 11.05 10.09
C GLU A 261 -19.68 9.71 9.91
N LEU A 262 -19.07 9.17 10.98
CA LEU A 262 -18.41 7.86 10.95
C LEU A 262 -19.42 6.72 10.73
N GLN A 263 -20.59 6.77 11.36
CA GLN A 263 -21.66 5.79 11.13
C GLN A 263 -22.18 5.86 9.70
N HIS A 264 -22.35 7.06 9.16
CA HIS A 264 -22.74 7.24 7.76
C HIS A 264 -21.66 6.74 6.80
N ALA A 265 -20.38 7.05 7.05
CA ALA A 265 -19.26 6.54 6.28
C ALA A 265 -19.18 5.01 6.32
N PHE A 266 -19.37 4.39 7.50
CA PHE A 266 -19.37 2.95 7.66
C PHE A 266 -20.52 2.29 6.90
N ALA A 267 -21.74 2.85 7.00
CA ALA A 267 -22.87 2.37 6.23
C ALA A 267 -22.61 2.45 4.71
N ALA A 268 -22.00 3.54 4.24
CA ALA A 268 -21.63 3.68 2.82
C ALA A 268 -20.55 2.68 2.40
N LEU A 269 -19.61 2.31 3.28
CA LEU A 269 -18.57 1.35 3.00
C LEU A 269 -19.09 -0.09 2.96
N THR A 270 -20.05 -0.45 3.81
CA THR A 270 -20.58 -1.80 4.00
C THR A 270 -21.83 -2.07 3.18
N HIS A 271 -22.63 -1.03 2.86
CA HIS A 271 -23.77 -1.14 1.96
C HIS A 271 -23.28 -1.44 0.54
N ASP A 272 -23.89 -2.35 -0.18
CA ASP A 272 -23.48 -2.77 -1.53
C ASP A 272 -22.02 -3.30 -1.64
N ALA A 273 -21.39 -3.65 -0.52
CA ALA A 273 -20.08 -4.28 -0.55
C ALA A 273 -20.17 -5.66 -1.22
N LYS A 274 -19.54 -5.83 -2.38
CA LYS A 274 -19.47 -7.10 -3.11
C LYS A 274 -18.36 -8.01 -2.62
N ALA A 275 -17.56 -7.56 -1.67
CA ALA A 275 -16.50 -8.33 -1.02
C ALA A 275 -16.47 -7.97 0.47
N ASP A 276 -16.00 -8.91 1.28
CA ASP A 276 -15.85 -8.74 2.73
C ASP A 276 -14.53 -8.01 3.05
N PHE A 277 -14.42 -6.74 2.62
CA PHE A 277 -13.19 -5.94 2.79
C PHE A 277 -12.74 -5.80 4.24
N PHE A 278 -13.66 -5.95 5.19
CA PHE A 278 -13.42 -5.73 6.62
C PHE A 278 -13.52 -7.03 7.42
N HIS A 279 -13.56 -8.19 6.76
CA HIS A 279 -13.63 -9.52 7.36
C HIS A 279 -14.83 -9.76 8.29
N LEU A 280 -15.92 -9.00 8.14
CA LEU A 280 -17.10 -9.11 9.02
C LEU A 280 -17.87 -10.41 8.78
N GLN A 281 -18.08 -10.81 7.52
CA GLN A 281 -18.68 -12.09 7.16
C GLN A 281 -17.79 -13.24 7.61
N PHE A 282 -16.47 -13.14 7.43
CA PHE A 282 -15.50 -14.13 7.88
C PHE A 282 -15.58 -14.35 9.40
N TRP A 283 -15.63 -13.27 10.20
CA TRP A 283 -15.77 -13.36 11.65
C TRP A 283 -17.11 -13.98 12.06
N HIS A 284 -18.20 -13.63 11.39
CA HIS A 284 -19.50 -14.22 11.64
C HIS A 284 -19.51 -15.73 11.36
N GLU A 285 -18.97 -16.15 10.21
CA GLU A 285 -18.89 -17.57 9.84
C GLU A 285 -17.96 -18.36 10.77
N ASN A 286 -16.94 -17.74 11.32
CA ASN A 286 -16.06 -18.37 12.31
C ASN A 286 -16.81 -18.68 13.63
N LEU A 287 -17.73 -17.80 14.02
CA LEU A 287 -18.50 -17.96 15.26
C LEU A 287 -19.69 -18.91 15.09
N TYR A 288 -20.38 -18.86 13.97
CA TYR A 288 -21.70 -19.51 13.80
C TYR A 288 -21.73 -20.57 12.70
N GLY A 289 -20.68 -20.72 11.93
CA GLY A 289 -20.52 -21.70 10.86
C GLY A 289 -20.69 -21.12 9.47
N VAL A 290 -19.99 -21.71 8.51
CA VAL A 290 -19.94 -21.29 7.11
C VAL A 290 -21.35 -21.30 6.48
N GLY A 291 -21.63 -20.26 5.69
CA GLY A 291 -22.90 -20.11 4.95
C GLY A 291 -24.04 -19.57 5.80
N ARG A 292 -23.77 -19.10 7.02
CA ARG A 292 -24.76 -18.36 7.82
C ARG A 292 -24.82 -16.91 7.31
N GLU A 293 -26.02 -16.41 7.12
CA GLU A 293 -26.23 -15.01 6.77
C GLU A 293 -25.90 -14.12 7.98
N ALA A 294 -24.92 -13.22 7.79
CA ALA A 294 -24.52 -12.28 8.81
C ALA A 294 -25.57 -11.17 8.97
N PRO A 295 -25.86 -10.72 10.20
CA PRO A 295 -26.67 -9.52 10.41
C PRO A 295 -26.00 -8.30 9.79
N ALA A 296 -26.80 -7.25 9.51
CA ALA A 296 -26.26 -5.99 9.01
C ALA A 296 -25.19 -5.45 9.99
N PRO A 297 -24.00 -5.10 9.48
CA PRO A 297 -22.92 -4.63 10.34
C PRO A 297 -23.25 -3.27 10.98
N THR A 298 -22.79 -3.08 12.20
CA THR A 298 -22.99 -1.85 12.98
C THR A 298 -21.66 -1.27 13.43
N LEU A 299 -21.59 0.07 13.57
CA LEU A 299 -20.42 0.78 14.09
C LEU A 299 -20.80 1.53 15.36
N ALA A 300 -20.07 1.26 16.44
CA ALA A 300 -20.06 2.07 17.66
C ALA A 300 -18.72 2.82 17.77
N VAL A 301 -18.78 4.11 18.09
CA VAL A 301 -17.60 4.95 18.29
C VAL A 301 -17.46 5.21 19.80
N VAL A 302 -16.28 4.93 20.34
CA VAL A 302 -15.94 5.07 21.75
C VAL A 302 -14.79 6.06 21.86
N PHE A 303 -14.97 7.11 22.64
CA PHE A 303 -13.93 8.10 22.96
C PHE A 303 -13.28 7.72 24.28
N GLU A 304 -11.95 7.56 24.29
CA GLU A 304 -11.13 7.18 25.47
C GLU A 304 -10.08 8.24 25.80
#